data_a810f826dadd9f901dfe4d0531d24b18
#
_entry.id   a810f826dadd9f901dfe4d0531d24b18
#
_cell.length_a   1.000
_cell.length_b   1.000
_cell.length_c   1.000
_cell.angle_alpha   90.00
_cell.angle_beta   90.00
_cell.angle_gamma   90.00
#
_symmetry.space_group_name_H-M   'P 1'
#
loop_
_entity.id
_entity.type
_entity.pdbx_description
1 polymer ?
#
loop_
_entity_poly.entity_id
_entity_poly.type
_entity_poly.pdbx_seq_one_letter_code
_entity_poly.pdbx_strand_id
1 'polypeptide(L)'
;SAPTIFCFHQRCSRIIAQLNQKLRSKIGKGRSFGPTRKRSQTKAVQDGLKQKAKGCLSQILHEYHWTPAESFEESPTPLGDKVGQDWRLHLNLFTKAEGQVWIGREYDSGKPHHARNFKTPKEWLNQARPLGCFTCPSTFKPGAISRSNNQVASQPFLVVESDIQSHGETCSLFNWMREFLQLRAIVNTGNKSLHGWFERPTPEQRTELKAILPEWGFDRAMFTPSQPCRLAGVTRPNATPDPLFGMPIYQSLLWLDLEGIA
;
A
#
# COMPACT_ATOMS: atom_id res chain seq x y z
N SER A 1 -11.13 -17.64 17.28
CA SER A 1 -10.07 -18.29 16.51
C SER A 1 -8.88 -18.57 17.42
N ALA A 2 -8.24 -19.73 17.26
CA ALA A 2 -7.05 -20.08 18.02
C ALA A 2 -5.88 -19.15 17.59
N PRO A 3 -5.04 -18.70 18.53
CA PRO A 3 -3.87 -17.94 18.18
C PRO A 3 -2.97 -18.75 17.26
N THR A 4 -2.45 -18.09 16.22
CA THR A 4 -1.66 -18.72 15.18
C THR A 4 -0.35 -17.96 15.06
N ILE A 5 0.77 -18.69 15.02
CA ILE A 5 2.09 -18.11 14.76
C ILE A 5 2.31 -18.16 13.25
N PHE A 6 2.71 -17.03 12.66
CA PHE A 6 3.08 -16.96 11.25
C PHE A 6 4.57 -16.66 11.11
N CYS A 7 5.18 -17.28 10.11
CA CYS A 7 6.46 -16.87 9.57
C CYS A 7 6.36 -16.94 8.06
N PHE A 8 6.75 -15.88 7.40
CA PHE A 8 6.61 -15.70 5.96
C PHE A 8 7.69 -16.41 5.12
N HIS A 9 8.68 -17.02 5.76
CA HIS A 9 9.71 -17.80 5.05
C HIS A 9 9.20 -19.21 4.71
N GLN A 10 9.25 -19.60 3.46
CA GLN A 10 8.89 -20.97 3.02
C GLN A 10 9.65 -22.06 3.81
N ARG A 11 10.92 -21.82 4.17
CA ARG A 11 11.74 -22.74 4.97
C ARG A 11 11.22 -22.95 6.40
N CYS A 12 10.45 -22.02 6.94
CA CYS A 12 9.89 -22.09 8.30
C CYS A 12 8.54 -22.80 8.36
N SER A 13 7.91 -23.11 7.23
CA SER A 13 6.53 -23.64 7.17
C SER A 13 6.31 -24.89 8.03
N ARG A 14 7.24 -25.85 8.03
CA ARG A 14 7.19 -27.06 8.86
C ARG A 14 7.32 -26.75 10.36
N ILE A 15 8.23 -25.88 10.74
CA ILE A 15 8.49 -25.51 12.16
C ILE A 15 7.27 -24.73 12.68
N ILE A 16 6.73 -23.82 11.89
CA ILE A 16 5.54 -23.03 12.23
C ILE A 16 4.30 -23.91 12.36
N ALA A 17 4.11 -24.88 11.48
CA ALA A 17 3.02 -25.84 11.59
C ALA A 17 3.09 -26.65 12.90
N GLN A 18 4.28 -27.13 13.25
CA GLN A 18 4.51 -27.84 14.52
C GLN A 18 4.30 -26.95 15.75
N LEU A 19 4.77 -25.71 15.71
CA LEU A 19 4.56 -24.74 16.81
C LEU A 19 3.08 -24.38 16.96
N ASN A 20 2.36 -24.19 15.87
CA ASN A 20 0.93 -23.95 15.90
C ASN A 20 0.15 -25.15 16.42
N GLN A 21 0.57 -26.37 16.08
CA GLN A 21 -0.04 -27.60 16.61
C GLN A 21 0.20 -27.73 18.12
N LYS A 22 1.44 -27.50 18.58
CA LYS A 22 1.77 -27.46 20.03
C LYS A 22 1.03 -26.36 20.77
N LEU A 23 0.89 -25.19 20.16
CA LEU A 23 0.13 -24.08 20.74
C LEU A 23 -1.34 -24.43 20.91
N ARG A 24 -1.95 -25.01 19.88
CA ARG A 24 -3.35 -25.47 19.89
C ARG A 24 -3.60 -26.59 20.91
N SER A 25 -2.66 -27.52 21.09
CA SER A 25 -2.77 -28.60 22.07
C SER A 25 -2.68 -28.10 23.51
N LYS A 26 -1.94 -27.01 23.78
CA LYS A 26 -1.82 -26.39 25.11
C LYS A 26 -2.99 -25.48 25.47
N ILE A 27 -3.77 -25.00 24.49
CA ILE A 27 -4.92 -24.12 24.68
C ILE A 27 -6.21 -24.93 24.96
N GLY A 28 -6.11 -26.09 25.48
CA GLY A 28 -7.15 -26.97 25.97
C GLY A 28 -8.61 -26.61 25.65
N LYS A 29 -9.40 -27.58 25.24
CA LYS A 29 -10.85 -27.46 25.03
C LYS A 29 -11.53 -26.92 26.31
N GLY A 30 -12.13 -25.73 26.21
CA GLY A 30 -13.20 -25.32 27.10
C GLY A 30 -12.82 -24.45 28.30
N ARG A 31 -12.64 -23.16 28.07
CA ARG A 31 -13.06 -22.12 29.03
C ARG A 31 -13.78 -21.02 28.25
N SER A 32 -15.05 -20.80 28.52
CA SER A 32 -15.79 -19.65 28.03
C SER A 32 -15.25 -18.41 28.74
N PHE A 33 -14.67 -17.49 27.97
CA PHE A 33 -14.17 -16.24 28.50
C PHE A 33 -15.24 -15.16 28.35
N GLY A 34 -15.57 -14.48 29.44
CA GLY A 34 -16.47 -13.32 29.44
C GLY A 34 -15.89 -12.14 28.60
N PRO A 35 -16.72 -11.18 28.20
CA PRO A 35 -16.35 -10.13 27.22
C PRO A 35 -15.16 -9.25 27.65
N THR A 36 -14.90 -9.10 28.94
CA THR A 36 -13.79 -8.27 29.49
C THR A 36 -12.42 -8.92 29.29
N ARG A 37 -12.31 -10.25 29.30
CA ARG A 37 -11.04 -10.98 29.08
C ARG A 37 -10.58 -10.99 27.61
N LYS A 38 -11.52 -10.96 26.66
CA LYS A 38 -11.18 -10.91 25.22
C LYS A 38 -10.44 -9.62 24.85
N ARG A 39 -10.81 -8.49 25.44
CA ARG A 39 -10.20 -7.18 25.15
C ARG A 39 -8.77 -7.07 25.68
N SER A 40 -8.49 -7.59 26.86
CA SER A 40 -7.14 -7.56 27.43
C SER A 40 -6.17 -8.52 26.71
N GLN A 41 -6.63 -9.71 26.31
CA GLN A 41 -5.82 -10.66 25.56
C GLN A 41 -5.49 -10.16 24.15
N THR A 42 -6.45 -9.52 23.47
CA THR A 42 -6.22 -8.92 22.15
C THR A 42 -5.19 -7.79 22.23
N LYS A 43 -5.23 -6.98 23.29
CA LYS A 43 -4.26 -5.92 23.51
C LYS A 43 -2.86 -6.49 23.80
N ALA A 44 -2.73 -7.47 24.66
CA ALA A 44 -1.44 -8.11 24.99
C ALA A 44 -0.80 -8.78 23.77
N VAL A 45 -1.60 -9.43 22.90
CA VAL A 45 -1.11 -10.02 21.66
C VAL A 45 -0.63 -8.92 20.70
N GLN A 46 -1.36 -7.83 20.56
CA GLN A 46 -0.96 -6.69 19.74
C GLN A 46 0.32 -6.03 20.25
N ASP A 47 0.42 -5.82 21.58
CA ASP A 47 1.60 -5.23 22.21
C ASP A 47 2.83 -6.14 22.03
N GLY A 48 2.65 -7.46 22.11
CA GLY A 48 3.69 -8.45 21.82
C GLY A 48 4.16 -8.45 20.36
N LEU A 49 3.23 -8.28 19.40
CA LEU A 49 3.55 -8.14 17.97
C LEU A 49 4.35 -6.86 17.70
N LYS A 50 3.95 -5.75 18.32
CA LYS A 50 4.64 -4.46 18.19
C LYS A 50 6.08 -4.52 18.72
N GLN A 51 6.29 -5.15 19.87
CA GLN A 51 7.61 -5.28 20.46
C GLN A 51 8.54 -6.16 19.60
N LYS A 52 8.01 -7.25 19.02
CA LYS A 52 8.73 -8.07 18.04
C LYS A 52 9.04 -7.31 16.76
N ALA A 53 8.08 -6.54 16.25
CA ALA A 53 8.28 -5.75 15.03
C ALA A 53 9.49 -4.81 15.17
N LYS A 54 9.61 -4.09 16.28
CA LYS A 54 10.77 -3.20 16.53
C LYS A 54 12.11 -3.93 16.52
N GLY A 55 12.16 -5.16 17.03
CA GLY A 55 13.39 -5.97 17.05
C GLY A 55 13.79 -6.54 15.69
N CYS A 56 12.85 -6.68 14.75
CA CYS A 56 13.11 -7.29 13.45
C CYS A 56 13.47 -6.27 12.35
N LEU A 57 13.25 -4.99 12.56
CA LEU A 57 13.42 -3.97 11.51
C LEU A 57 14.83 -3.99 10.91
N SER A 58 15.87 -3.91 11.74
CA SER A 58 17.27 -3.88 11.27
C SER A 58 17.65 -5.15 10.48
N GLN A 59 17.13 -6.31 10.90
CA GLN A 59 17.36 -7.57 10.21
C GLN A 59 16.68 -7.57 8.84
N ILE A 60 15.43 -7.13 8.77
CA ILE A 60 14.67 -7.03 7.51
C ILE A 60 15.37 -6.09 6.53
N LEU A 61 15.80 -4.92 6.99
CA LEU A 61 16.49 -3.94 6.16
C LEU A 61 17.81 -4.49 5.59
N HIS A 62 18.49 -5.35 6.34
CA HIS A 62 19.71 -6.00 5.89
C HIS A 62 19.43 -7.17 4.93
N GLU A 63 18.49 -8.06 5.26
CA GLU A 63 18.22 -9.27 4.48
C GLU A 63 17.48 -8.98 3.15
N TYR A 64 16.65 -7.93 3.12
CA TYR A 64 15.84 -7.55 1.97
C TYR A 64 16.29 -6.24 1.34
N HIS A 65 17.60 -5.93 1.48
CA HIS A 65 18.15 -4.71 0.91
C HIS A 65 17.73 -4.53 -0.56
N TRP A 66 17.16 -3.38 -0.87
CA TRP A 66 16.68 -3.02 -2.19
C TRP A 66 16.67 -1.50 -2.33
N THR A 67 17.33 -1.00 -3.34
CA THR A 67 17.41 0.44 -3.59
C THR A 67 16.35 0.90 -4.59
N PRO A 68 16.03 2.19 -4.64
CA PRO A 68 15.17 2.74 -5.69
C PRO A 68 15.69 2.49 -7.12
N ALA A 69 17.00 2.47 -7.32
CA ALA A 69 17.61 2.18 -8.61
C ALA A 69 17.39 0.72 -9.02
N GLU A 70 17.69 -0.22 -8.12
CA GLU A 70 17.44 -1.65 -8.33
C GLU A 70 15.95 -1.92 -8.58
N SER A 71 15.05 -1.26 -7.82
CA SER A 71 13.61 -1.41 -8.05
C SER A 71 13.19 -0.94 -9.44
N PHE A 72 13.81 0.11 -9.95
CA PHE A 72 13.52 0.60 -11.30
C PHE A 72 14.04 -0.36 -12.38
N GLU A 73 15.25 -0.87 -12.22
CA GLU A 73 15.87 -1.82 -13.15
C GLU A 73 15.15 -3.18 -13.18
N GLU A 74 14.64 -3.64 -12.04
CA GLU A 74 13.91 -4.90 -11.91
C GLU A 74 12.42 -4.81 -12.25
N SER A 75 11.92 -3.65 -12.69
CA SER A 75 10.50 -3.47 -12.99
C SER A 75 10.02 -4.43 -14.09
N PRO A 76 9.03 -5.32 -13.82
CA PRO A 76 8.53 -6.27 -14.82
C PRO A 76 7.94 -5.59 -16.04
N THR A 77 7.25 -4.46 -15.83
CA THR A 77 6.77 -3.61 -16.92
C THR A 77 7.83 -2.55 -17.22
N PRO A 78 8.33 -2.45 -18.46
CA PRO A 78 9.30 -1.44 -18.85
C PRO A 78 8.78 -0.03 -18.52
N LEU A 79 9.54 0.69 -17.73
CA LEU A 79 9.29 2.09 -17.40
C LEU A 79 10.08 2.93 -18.41
N GLY A 80 9.38 3.76 -19.16
CA GLY A 80 9.99 4.47 -20.28
C GLY A 80 10.46 5.88 -19.92
N ASP A 81 11.32 6.44 -20.77
CA ASP A 81 11.86 7.80 -20.68
C ASP A 81 10.83 8.89 -21.06
N LYS A 82 9.59 8.52 -21.34
CA LYS A 82 8.55 9.46 -21.76
C LYS A 82 7.88 10.10 -20.55
N VAL A 83 8.43 11.21 -20.14
CA VAL A 83 7.80 12.11 -19.16
C VAL A 83 6.32 12.31 -19.51
N GLY A 84 5.45 12.07 -18.52
CA GLY A 84 4.00 12.27 -18.67
C GLY A 84 3.20 11.03 -19.11
N GLN A 85 3.81 9.87 -19.33
CA GLN A 85 3.09 8.63 -19.61
C GLN A 85 2.86 7.73 -18.39
N ASP A 86 3.64 7.89 -17.33
CA ASP A 86 3.55 7.07 -16.10
C ASP A 86 2.14 7.03 -15.50
N TRP A 87 1.36 8.11 -15.61
CA TRP A 87 0.00 8.11 -15.09
C TRP A 87 -0.92 7.14 -15.85
N ARG A 88 -0.71 6.93 -17.15
CA ARG A 88 -1.44 5.93 -17.92
C ARG A 88 -1.01 4.52 -17.54
N LEU A 89 0.30 4.30 -17.41
CA LEU A 89 0.84 3.02 -16.92
C LEU A 89 0.29 2.71 -15.53
N HIS A 90 0.30 3.69 -14.62
CA HIS A 90 -0.24 3.52 -13.27
C HIS A 90 -1.74 3.21 -13.29
N LEU A 91 -2.54 3.86 -14.16
CA LEU A 91 -3.97 3.59 -14.27
C LEU A 91 -4.31 2.23 -14.87
N ASN A 92 -3.39 1.60 -15.60
CA ASN A 92 -3.60 0.24 -16.09
C ASN A 92 -3.79 -0.78 -14.95
N LEU A 93 -3.33 -0.48 -13.74
CA LEU A 93 -3.64 -1.28 -12.55
C LEU A 93 -5.14 -1.47 -12.32
N PHE A 94 -5.96 -0.54 -12.78
CA PHE A 94 -7.40 -0.56 -12.56
C PHE A 94 -8.22 -1.12 -13.72
N THR A 95 -7.60 -1.60 -14.80
CA THR A 95 -8.31 -2.01 -16.03
C THR A 95 -9.33 -3.12 -15.81
N LYS A 96 -9.08 -4.04 -14.87
CA LYS A 96 -10.02 -5.11 -14.47
C LYS A 96 -10.91 -4.74 -13.27
N ALA A 97 -10.66 -3.60 -12.65
CA ALA A 97 -11.43 -3.21 -11.47
C ALA A 97 -12.79 -2.61 -11.86
N GLU A 98 -13.84 -3.09 -11.21
CA GLU A 98 -15.17 -2.51 -11.38
C GLU A 98 -15.27 -1.14 -10.70
N GLY A 99 -16.07 -0.24 -11.30
CA GLY A 99 -16.34 1.08 -10.78
C GLY A 99 -15.50 2.20 -11.42
N GLN A 100 -15.46 3.33 -10.75
CA GLN A 100 -14.81 4.55 -11.23
C GLN A 100 -13.55 4.83 -10.43
N VAL A 101 -12.48 5.25 -11.08
CA VAL A 101 -11.26 5.75 -10.45
C VAL A 101 -11.41 7.24 -10.21
N TRP A 102 -11.06 7.70 -9.02
CA TRP A 102 -11.01 9.12 -8.71
C TRP A 102 -9.62 9.69 -9.02
N ILE A 103 -9.56 10.82 -9.74
CA ILE A 103 -8.36 11.63 -9.91
C ILE A 103 -8.69 13.07 -9.58
N GLY A 104 -7.88 13.69 -8.69
CA GLY A 104 -8.14 15.04 -8.23
C GLY A 104 -6.90 15.78 -7.73
N ARG A 105 -7.10 17.05 -7.40
CA ARG A 105 -6.05 17.95 -6.86
C ARG A 105 -6.11 18.08 -5.35
N GLU A 106 -7.28 17.87 -4.76
CA GLU A 106 -7.52 18.16 -3.35
C GLU A 106 -7.24 16.94 -2.50
N TYR A 107 -6.52 17.16 -1.42
CA TYR A 107 -6.24 16.13 -0.42
C TYR A 107 -7.46 15.90 0.49
N ASP A 108 -8.22 16.94 0.81
CA ASP A 108 -9.29 16.90 1.79
C ASP A 108 -10.41 15.92 1.42
N SER A 109 -10.71 15.02 2.35
CA SER A 109 -11.87 14.14 2.26
C SER A 109 -13.15 14.89 2.68
N GLY A 110 -14.28 14.51 2.10
CA GLY A 110 -15.59 15.03 2.51
C GLY A 110 -16.04 16.31 1.83
N LYS A 111 -15.19 17.03 1.11
CA LYS A 111 -15.64 18.08 0.22
C LYS A 111 -16.30 17.49 -1.03
N PRO A 112 -17.38 18.11 -1.55
CA PRO A 112 -17.96 17.64 -2.79
C PRO A 112 -16.93 17.77 -3.92
N HIS A 113 -16.61 16.65 -4.55
CA HIS A 113 -15.81 16.62 -5.76
C HIS A 113 -16.73 16.73 -6.96
N HIS A 114 -16.25 17.37 -8.02
CA HIS A 114 -17.01 17.36 -9.26
C HIS A 114 -17.10 15.94 -9.81
N ALA A 115 -18.26 15.55 -10.35
CA ALA A 115 -18.47 14.25 -10.99
C ALA A 115 -17.38 13.94 -12.05
N ARG A 116 -16.82 14.98 -12.69
CA ARG A 116 -15.69 14.85 -13.65
C ARG A 116 -14.42 14.19 -13.08
N ASN A 117 -14.28 14.14 -11.75
CA ASN A 117 -13.15 13.51 -11.07
C ASN A 117 -13.30 11.98 -10.96
N PHE A 118 -14.49 11.45 -11.24
CA PHE A 118 -14.80 10.03 -11.19
C PHE A 118 -15.09 9.52 -12.60
N LYS A 119 -14.21 8.68 -13.12
CA LYS A 119 -14.34 8.09 -14.45
C LYS A 119 -13.90 6.64 -14.40
N THR A 120 -14.39 5.84 -15.33
CA THR A 120 -13.83 4.49 -15.54
C THR A 120 -12.36 4.58 -15.97
N PRO A 121 -11.56 3.53 -15.74
CA PRO A 121 -10.16 3.50 -16.22
C PRO A 121 -10.05 3.83 -17.72
N LYS A 122 -10.94 3.26 -18.54
CA LYS A 122 -10.99 3.50 -19.99
C LYS A 122 -11.24 4.97 -20.34
N GLU A 123 -12.18 5.62 -19.65
CA GLU A 123 -12.45 7.04 -19.87
C GLU A 123 -11.28 7.93 -19.46
N TRP A 124 -10.55 7.56 -18.39
CA TRP A 124 -9.33 8.25 -17.98
C TRP A 124 -8.22 8.09 -19.01
N LEU A 125 -7.97 6.89 -19.50
CA LEU A 125 -6.93 6.60 -20.49
C LEU A 125 -7.14 7.37 -21.80
N ASN A 126 -8.40 7.72 -22.12
CA ASN A 126 -8.75 8.55 -23.27
C ASN A 126 -8.55 10.07 -23.04
N GLN A 127 -8.19 10.51 -21.80
CA GLN A 127 -7.90 11.92 -21.56
C GLN A 127 -6.48 12.29 -21.99
N ALA A 128 -6.29 13.52 -22.44
CA ALA A 128 -4.96 14.04 -22.78
C ALA A 128 -4.04 14.16 -21.54
N ARG A 129 -4.64 14.50 -20.38
CA ARG A 129 -3.94 14.69 -19.10
C ARG A 129 -4.86 14.38 -17.92
N PRO A 130 -4.33 13.96 -16.77
CA PRO A 130 -5.12 13.79 -15.55
C PRO A 130 -5.57 15.14 -14.98
N LEU A 131 -6.67 15.13 -14.23
CA LEU A 131 -7.22 16.34 -13.61
C LEU A 131 -6.49 16.77 -12.32
N GLY A 132 -5.59 15.95 -11.83
CA GLY A 132 -4.86 16.23 -10.59
C GLY A 132 -3.72 15.26 -10.35
N CYS A 133 -3.07 15.43 -9.20
CA CYS A 133 -1.87 14.69 -8.80
C CYS A 133 -2.14 13.58 -7.76
N PHE A 134 -3.42 13.32 -7.48
CA PHE A 134 -3.83 12.27 -6.55
C PHE A 134 -4.80 11.31 -7.21
N THR A 135 -4.76 10.07 -6.75
CA THR A 135 -5.74 9.01 -6.99
C THR A 135 -6.05 8.28 -5.67
N CYS A 136 -6.77 7.17 -5.69
CA CYS A 136 -7.04 6.33 -4.52
C CYS A 136 -6.73 4.86 -4.83
N PRO A 137 -6.43 4.03 -3.80
CA PRO A 137 -6.24 2.59 -3.98
C PRO A 137 -7.55 1.83 -4.24
N SER A 138 -8.66 2.55 -4.28
CA SER A 138 -10.03 2.04 -4.41
C SER A 138 -10.71 2.57 -5.66
N THR A 139 -11.69 1.82 -6.14
CA THR A 139 -12.68 2.31 -7.09
C THR A 139 -13.93 2.79 -6.34
N PHE A 140 -14.70 3.63 -7.00
CA PHE A 140 -15.91 4.26 -6.47
C PHE A 140 -17.14 3.82 -7.26
N LYS A 141 -18.29 3.90 -6.61
CA LYS A 141 -19.59 3.57 -7.21
C LYS A 141 -19.88 4.48 -8.41
N PRO A 142 -20.59 3.99 -9.44
CA PRO A 142 -21.08 4.86 -10.51
C PRO A 142 -21.90 6.02 -9.93
N GLY A 143 -21.63 7.24 -10.43
CA GLY A 143 -22.28 8.44 -9.93
C GLY A 143 -21.74 9.00 -8.61
N ALA A 144 -20.60 8.51 -8.12
CA ALA A 144 -19.94 9.07 -6.94
C ALA A 144 -19.61 10.55 -7.15
N ILE A 145 -19.92 11.36 -6.13
CA ILE A 145 -19.65 12.80 -6.10
C ILE A 145 -18.71 13.20 -4.96
N SER A 146 -18.31 12.25 -4.14
CA SER A 146 -17.38 12.48 -3.03
C SER A 146 -16.41 11.33 -2.87
N ARG A 147 -15.17 11.65 -2.50
CA ARG A 147 -14.13 10.69 -2.14
C ARG A 147 -14.29 10.31 -0.66
N SER A 148 -15.24 9.44 -0.39
CA SER A 148 -15.57 8.97 0.96
C SER A 148 -15.76 7.46 1.01
N ASN A 149 -15.55 6.83 2.18
CA ASN A 149 -15.58 5.38 2.33
C ASN A 149 -16.91 4.75 1.92
N ASN A 150 -18.03 5.44 2.13
CA ASN A 150 -19.37 4.96 1.75
C ASN A 150 -19.61 4.96 0.23
N GLN A 151 -18.79 5.69 -0.54
CA GLN A 151 -18.83 5.72 -2.00
C GLN A 151 -17.86 4.73 -2.64
N VAL A 152 -17.02 4.07 -1.85
CA VAL A 152 -16.11 3.02 -2.35
C VAL A 152 -16.93 1.83 -2.87
N ALA A 153 -16.63 1.39 -4.08
CA ALA A 153 -17.18 0.18 -4.69
C ALA A 153 -16.32 -1.04 -4.36
N SER A 154 -15.00 -0.92 -4.58
CA SER A 154 -14.03 -1.96 -4.23
C SER A 154 -12.71 -1.34 -3.82
N GLN A 155 -11.89 -2.10 -3.09
CA GLN A 155 -10.51 -1.74 -2.74
C GLN A 155 -9.57 -2.81 -3.29
N PRO A 156 -9.15 -2.74 -4.56
CA PRO A 156 -8.24 -3.72 -5.14
C PRO A 156 -6.84 -3.65 -4.56
N PHE A 157 -6.42 -2.49 -4.04
CA PHE A 157 -5.06 -2.29 -3.56
C PHE A 157 -5.00 -1.84 -2.10
N LEU A 158 -3.90 -2.19 -1.44
CA LEU A 158 -3.39 -1.54 -0.24
C LEU A 158 -2.20 -0.68 -0.66
N VAL A 159 -2.24 0.60 -0.31
CA VAL A 159 -1.06 1.47 -0.45
C VAL A 159 -0.45 1.67 0.93
N VAL A 160 0.85 1.66 1.00
CA VAL A 160 1.62 1.94 2.22
C VAL A 160 2.73 2.94 1.92
N GLU A 161 2.98 3.84 2.87
CA GLU A 161 4.05 4.84 2.79
C GLU A 161 4.66 5.07 4.17
N SER A 162 5.92 5.51 4.20
CA SER A 162 6.58 5.98 5.41
C SER A 162 7.21 7.37 5.17
N ASP A 163 6.96 8.28 6.11
CA ASP A 163 7.61 9.60 6.14
C ASP A 163 8.90 9.60 6.99
N ILE A 164 9.22 8.48 7.64
CA ILE A 164 10.34 8.35 8.58
C ILE A 164 11.51 7.61 7.94
N GLN A 165 11.23 6.52 7.23
CA GLN A 165 12.24 5.70 6.55
C GLN A 165 12.78 6.41 5.31
N SER A 166 14.06 6.24 5.04
CA SER A 166 14.65 6.65 3.76
C SER A 166 14.02 5.89 2.58
N HIS A 167 14.21 6.37 1.36
CA HIS A 167 13.72 5.66 0.18
C HIS A 167 14.30 4.24 0.06
N GLY A 168 15.59 4.04 0.38
CA GLY A 168 16.21 2.71 0.37
C GLY A 168 15.62 1.78 1.42
N GLU A 169 15.46 2.24 2.67
CA GLU A 169 14.82 1.46 3.72
C GLU A 169 13.37 1.13 3.36
N THR A 170 12.65 2.07 2.77
CA THR A 170 11.27 1.85 2.31
C THR A 170 11.21 0.81 1.19
N CYS A 171 12.13 0.85 0.21
CA CYS A 171 12.25 -0.18 -0.83
C CYS A 171 12.56 -1.55 -0.22
N SER A 172 13.48 -1.63 0.74
CA SER A 172 13.81 -2.88 1.45
C SER A 172 12.59 -3.47 2.16
N LEU A 173 11.77 -2.63 2.79
CA LEU A 173 10.52 -3.07 3.43
C LEU A 173 9.48 -3.51 2.40
N PHE A 174 9.40 -2.86 1.23
CA PHE A 174 8.53 -3.31 0.14
C PHE A 174 9.01 -4.65 -0.43
N ASN A 175 10.32 -4.87 -0.55
CA ASN A 175 10.90 -6.12 -0.98
C ASN A 175 10.57 -7.26 0.00
N TRP A 176 10.68 -7.00 1.32
CA TRP A 176 10.22 -7.94 2.34
C TRP A 176 8.71 -8.24 2.22
N MET A 177 7.87 -7.23 1.96
CA MET A 177 6.44 -7.42 1.81
C MET A 177 6.08 -8.26 0.57
N ARG A 178 6.92 -8.27 -0.48
CA ARG A 178 6.73 -9.11 -1.69
C ARG A 178 6.74 -10.61 -1.39
N GLU A 179 7.33 -11.05 -0.28
CA GLU A 179 7.31 -12.45 0.12
C GLU A 179 5.88 -13.00 0.40
N PHE A 180 4.92 -12.13 0.66
CA PHE A 180 3.57 -12.52 1.05
C PHE A 180 2.44 -11.64 0.48
N LEU A 181 2.76 -10.56 -0.21
CA LEU A 181 1.84 -9.70 -0.93
C LEU A 181 2.37 -9.45 -2.34
N GLN A 182 1.47 -9.41 -3.31
CA GLN A 182 1.84 -9.02 -4.67
C GLN A 182 2.03 -7.51 -4.73
N LEU A 183 3.25 -7.06 -4.93
CA LEU A 183 3.57 -5.67 -5.23
C LEU A 183 3.15 -5.37 -6.68
N ARG A 184 2.46 -4.25 -6.89
CA ARG A 184 1.96 -3.82 -8.20
C ARG A 184 2.61 -2.55 -8.71
N ALA A 185 2.94 -1.61 -7.82
CA ALA A 185 3.69 -0.43 -8.21
C ALA A 185 4.46 0.17 -7.04
N ILE A 186 5.53 0.90 -7.36
CA ILE A 186 6.20 1.85 -6.48
C ILE A 186 6.13 3.21 -7.14
N VAL A 187 5.54 4.17 -6.45
CA VAL A 187 5.46 5.57 -6.90
C VAL A 187 6.35 6.44 -6.02
N ASN A 188 7.34 7.07 -6.62
CA ASN A 188 8.08 8.15 -5.98
C ASN A 188 7.17 9.39 -5.90
N THR A 189 6.88 9.85 -4.69
CA THR A 189 5.97 10.99 -4.46
C THR A 189 6.60 12.34 -4.81
N GLY A 190 7.86 12.35 -5.21
CA GLY A 190 8.61 13.57 -5.46
C GLY A 190 8.97 14.34 -4.18
N ASN A 191 9.11 13.65 -3.05
CA ASN A 191 9.56 14.23 -1.78
C ASN A 191 10.12 13.11 -0.88
N LYS A 192 9.71 13.06 0.37
CA LYS A 192 10.27 12.17 1.40
C LYS A 192 9.85 10.71 1.24
N SER A 193 8.65 10.43 0.71
CA SER A 193 8.06 9.10 0.77
C SER A 193 7.95 8.41 -0.59
N LEU A 194 7.92 7.08 -0.53
CA LEU A 194 7.52 6.21 -1.63
C LEU A 194 6.16 5.59 -1.29
N HIS A 195 5.28 5.46 -2.29
CA HIS A 195 4.03 4.69 -2.16
C HIS A 195 4.23 3.30 -2.75
N GLY A 196 4.18 2.26 -1.91
CA GLY A 196 4.10 0.87 -2.36
C GLY A 196 2.65 0.46 -2.54
N TRP A 197 2.28 0.05 -3.75
CA TRP A 197 0.96 -0.43 -4.13
C TRP A 197 0.97 -1.95 -4.15
N PHE A 198 0.24 -2.57 -3.23
CA PHE A 198 0.12 -4.02 -3.13
C PHE A 198 -1.30 -4.45 -3.45
N GLU A 199 -1.49 -5.66 -3.99
CA GLU A 199 -2.81 -6.24 -4.06
C GLU A 199 -3.46 -6.28 -2.68
N ARG A 200 -4.79 -6.30 -2.68
CA ARG A 200 -5.57 -6.31 -1.44
C ARG A 200 -5.17 -7.49 -0.56
N PRO A 201 -4.64 -7.25 0.64
CA PRO A 201 -4.35 -8.31 1.59
C PRO A 201 -5.62 -8.99 2.10
N THR A 202 -5.50 -10.24 2.58
CA THR A 202 -6.58 -10.87 3.32
C THR A 202 -6.91 -10.07 4.60
N PRO A 203 -8.10 -10.25 5.19
CA PRO A 203 -8.46 -9.59 6.45
C PRO A 203 -7.46 -9.85 7.57
N GLU A 204 -6.88 -11.06 7.63
CA GLU A 204 -5.89 -11.47 8.61
C GLU A 204 -4.56 -10.73 8.37
N GLN A 205 -4.03 -10.78 7.15
CA GLN A 205 -2.83 -10.04 6.75
C GLN A 205 -2.99 -8.54 7.03
N ARG A 206 -4.13 -7.97 6.64
CA ARG A 206 -4.43 -6.55 6.88
C ARG A 206 -4.40 -6.20 8.37
N THR A 207 -4.90 -7.08 9.23
CA THR A 207 -4.90 -6.87 10.68
C THR A 207 -3.48 -6.87 11.25
N GLU A 208 -2.63 -7.78 10.77
CA GLU A 208 -1.23 -7.87 11.16
C GLU A 208 -0.43 -6.66 10.67
N LEU A 209 -0.59 -6.30 9.38
CA LEU A 209 0.07 -5.12 8.81
C LEU A 209 -0.30 -3.82 9.56
N LYS A 210 -1.56 -3.66 9.94
CA LYS A 210 -2.01 -2.52 10.77
C LYS A 210 -1.37 -2.48 12.15
N ALA A 211 -0.95 -3.62 12.69
CA ALA A 211 -0.27 -3.67 13.97
C ALA A 211 1.24 -3.42 13.84
N ILE A 212 1.86 -3.86 12.74
CA ILE A 212 3.32 -3.89 12.56
C ILE A 212 3.82 -2.62 11.86
N LEU A 213 3.25 -2.26 10.72
CA LEU A 213 3.78 -1.19 9.86
C LEU A 213 3.90 0.17 10.55
N PRO A 214 2.93 0.61 11.40
CA PRO A 214 3.09 1.86 12.14
C PRO A 214 4.26 1.88 13.14
N GLU A 215 4.69 0.73 13.63
CA GLU A 215 5.86 0.63 14.52
C GLU A 215 7.18 0.84 13.75
N TRP A 216 7.13 0.73 12.43
CA TRP A 216 8.22 1.04 11.49
C TRP A 216 8.06 2.39 10.79
N GLY A 217 7.14 3.23 11.27
CA GLY A 217 6.93 4.59 10.78
C GLY A 217 6.03 4.71 9.55
N PHE A 218 5.28 3.67 9.20
CA PHE A 218 4.29 3.76 8.12
C PHE A 218 3.01 4.48 8.59
N ASP A 219 2.45 5.28 7.67
CA ASP A 219 1.24 6.05 7.97
C ASP A 219 0.00 5.13 8.10
N ARG A 220 -0.66 5.21 9.25
CA ARG A 220 -1.92 4.48 9.52
C ARG A 220 -3.07 4.94 8.63
N ALA A 221 -3.08 6.18 8.16
CA ALA A 221 -4.14 6.72 7.33
C ALA A 221 -4.25 5.97 6.00
N MET A 222 -3.12 5.41 5.51
CA MET A 222 -3.06 4.66 4.26
C MET A 222 -3.90 3.37 4.26
N PHE A 223 -4.29 2.88 5.42
CA PHE A 223 -5.25 1.78 5.52
C PHE A 223 -6.71 2.19 5.27
N THR A 224 -6.99 3.48 5.09
CA THR A 224 -8.35 3.97 4.79
C THR A 224 -8.64 3.80 3.28
N PRO A 225 -9.74 3.15 2.88
CA PRO A 225 -10.01 2.86 1.47
C PRO A 225 -10.06 4.10 0.58
N SER A 226 -10.59 5.22 1.09
CA SER A 226 -10.69 6.48 0.35
C SER A 226 -9.49 7.41 0.55
N GLN A 227 -8.38 6.94 1.15
CA GLN A 227 -7.19 7.75 1.33
C GLN A 227 -6.58 8.12 -0.02
N PRO A 228 -6.28 9.42 -0.27
CA PRO A 228 -5.64 9.82 -1.50
C PRO A 228 -4.17 9.39 -1.49
N CYS A 229 -3.73 8.89 -2.62
CA CYS A 229 -2.36 8.50 -2.89
C CYS A 229 -1.81 9.32 -4.06
N ARG A 230 -0.51 9.47 -4.17
CA ARG A 230 0.10 10.16 -5.30
C ARG A 230 -0.10 9.38 -6.59
N LEU A 231 -0.55 10.09 -7.62
CA LEU A 231 -0.62 9.57 -8.99
C LEU A 231 0.74 9.76 -9.66
N ALA A 232 1.31 8.71 -10.20
CA ALA A 232 2.54 8.83 -10.99
C ALA A 232 2.30 9.63 -12.27
N GLY A 233 3.37 10.11 -12.90
CA GLY A 233 3.31 10.78 -14.19
C GLY A 233 2.84 12.22 -14.17
N VAL A 234 2.84 12.86 -13.01
CA VAL A 234 2.39 14.25 -12.84
C VAL A 234 3.34 15.06 -11.96
N THR A 235 3.36 16.34 -12.18
CA THR A 235 4.12 17.27 -11.34
C THR A 235 3.44 17.45 -9.98
N ARG A 236 4.23 17.42 -8.92
CA ARG A 236 3.76 17.71 -7.56
C ARG A 236 3.47 19.21 -7.43
N PRO A 237 2.23 19.62 -7.15
CA PRO A 237 1.92 21.03 -6.96
C PRO A 237 2.50 21.52 -5.62
N ASN A 238 2.85 22.80 -5.56
CA ASN A 238 3.34 23.48 -4.36
C ASN A 238 4.61 22.86 -3.73
N ALA A 239 5.32 22.00 -4.46
CA ALA A 239 6.64 21.56 -4.04
C ALA A 239 7.65 22.67 -4.38
N THR A 240 8.62 22.90 -3.48
CA THR A 240 9.79 23.71 -3.82
C THR A 240 10.47 23.08 -5.02
N PRO A 241 10.73 23.81 -6.10
CA PRO A 241 11.46 23.28 -7.24
C PRO A 241 12.78 22.66 -6.80
N ASP A 242 13.30 21.74 -7.60
CA ASP A 242 14.61 21.16 -7.36
C ASP A 242 15.65 22.27 -7.20
N PRO A 243 16.40 22.32 -6.08
CA PRO A 243 17.30 23.43 -5.77
C PRO A 243 18.47 23.55 -6.76
N LEU A 244 18.83 22.48 -7.47
CA LEU A 244 19.94 22.47 -8.41
C LEU A 244 19.51 22.89 -9.82
N PHE A 245 18.29 22.50 -10.24
CA PHE A 245 17.86 22.67 -11.62
C PHE A 245 16.64 23.58 -11.78
N GLY A 246 16.02 24.02 -10.68
CA GLY A 246 14.78 24.82 -10.73
C GLY A 246 13.59 24.09 -11.35
N MET A 247 13.71 22.77 -11.55
CA MET A 247 12.70 21.94 -12.22
C MET A 247 11.56 21.61 -11.27
N PRO A 248 10.32 21.57 -11.78
CA PRO A 248 9.19 21.08 -10.99
C PRO A 248 9.41 19.63 -10.53
N ILE A 249 9.08 19.35 -9.29
CA ILE A 249 9.17 18.02 -8.72
C ILE A 249 8.14 17.09 -9.40
N TYR A 250 8.61 15.97 -9.93
CA TYR A 250 7.82 15.00 -10.67
C TYR A 250 7.55 13.74 -9.82
N GLN A 251 6.33 13.22 -9.91
CA GLN A 251 5.93 11.96 -9.29
C GLN A 251 6.13 10.84 -10.30
N SER A 252 7.11 9.97 -10.12
CA SER A 252 7.50 8.95 -11.09
C SER A 252 7.18 7.54 -10.63
N LEU A 253 7.02 6.62 -11.57
CA LEU A 253 7.06 5.19 -11.29
C LEU A 253 8.51 4.76 -11.09
N LEU A 254 8.76 3.95 -10.05
CA LEU A 254 10.02 3.25 -9.82
C LEU A 254 9.89 1.76 -10.09
N TRP A 255 8.70 1.21 -10.04
CA TRP A 255 8.44 -0.19 -10.29
C TRP A 255 6.97 -0.39 -10.69
N LEU A 256 6.71 -1.30 -11.62
CA LEU A 256 5.35 -1.62 -12.08
C LEU A 256 5.27 -3.07 -12.53
N ASP A 257 4.25 -3.79 -12.06
CA ASP A 257 3.88 -5.13 -12.48
C ASP A 257 2.43 -5.13 -12.97
N LEU A 258 2.25 -5.31 -14.26
CA LEU A 258 0.94 -5.46 -14.92
C LEU A 258 0.60 -6.92 -15.25
N GLU A 259 1.44 -7.88 -14.88
CA GLU A 259 1.15 -9.29 -15.12
C GLU A 259 -0.15 -9.72 -14.42
N GLY A 260 -1.00 -10.42 -15.16
CA GLY A 260 -2.31 -10.85 -14.66
C GLY A 260 -3.35 -9.73 -14.49
N ILE A 261 -3.01 -8.47 -14.77
CA ILE A 261 -3.96 -7.35 -14.76
C ILE A 261 -4.48 -7.03 -16.17
N ALA A 262 -3.71 -7.31 -17.18
CA ALA A 262 -4.08 -7.09 -18.60
C ALA A 262 -5.03 -8.17 -19.14
#